data_9108f24a64b0e12d19186095b099fb3c
#
_entry.id   9108f24a64b0e12d19186095b099fb3c
#
_cell.length_a   1.000
_cell.length_b   1.000
_cell.length_c   1.000
_cell.angle_alpha   90.00
_cell.angle_beta   90.00
_cell.angle_gamma   90.00
#
_symmetry.space_group_name_H-M   'P 1'
#
loop_
_entity.id
_entity.type
_entity.pdbx_description
1 polymer ?
#
loop_
_entity_poly.entity_id
_entity_poly.type
_entity_poly.pdbx_seq_one_letter_code
_entity_poly.pdbx_strand_id
1 'polypeptide(L)'
;MKFTKRLTDAFNEQIKAEMWSANLYSSMAIYFQSMGLAGCAHWMKKQAEEELEHANKLIEFGVTRGGEMKISPIDAVPGTWAEPKAVFEHVYKHECHVSELIDNLMDVAIAENDKATQEFLRWFVNEQVEEEENAQAILDKF
;
A
#
# COMPACT_ATOMS: atom_id res chain seq x y z
N MET A 1 -18.52 -0.31 19.27
CA MET A 1 -17.84 -1.63 19.33
C MET A 1 -16.35 -1.42 19.09
N LYS A 2 -15.53 -2.02 19.93
CA LYS A 2 -14.07 -1.90 19.80
C LYS A 2 -13.53 -2.94 18.83
N PHE A 3 -12.33 -2.68 18.32
CA PHE A 3 -11.61 -3.64 17.55
C PHE A 3 -11.38 -4.93 18.33
N THR A 4 -11.58 -6.05 17.67
CA THR A 4 -11.14 -7.34 18.21
C THR A 4 -9.62 -7.45 18.10
N LYS A 5 -9.03 -8.37 18.84
CA LYS A 5 -7.59 -8.62 18.74
C LYS A 5 -7.19 -9.01 17.31
N ARG A 6 -8.01 -9.81 16.64
CA ARG A 6 -7.78 -10.24 15.27
C ARG A 6 -7.71 -9.06 14.30
N LEU A 7 -8.64 -8.10 14.43
CA LEU A 7 -8.64 -6.88 13.61
C LEU A 7 -7.44 -5.98 13.94
N THR A 8 -7.11 -5.84 15.22
CA THR A 8 -5.93 -5.08 15.65
C THR A 8 -4.67 -5.63 15.00
N ASP A 9 -4.46 -6.94 15.07
CA ASP A 9 -3.29 -7.59 14.49
C ASP A 9 -3.26 -7.43 12.97
N ALA A 10 -4.43 -7.62 12.32
CA ALA A 10 -4.54 -7.49 10.86
C ALA A 10 -4.27 -6.06 10.38
N PHE A 11 -4.76 -5.06 11.11
CA PHE A 11 -4.48 -3.66 10.80
C PHE A 11 -3.00 -3.32 10.96
N ASN A 12 -2.36 -3.81 12.02
CA ASN A 12 -0.93 -3.59 12.22
C ASN A 12 -0.09 -4.21 11.10
N GLU A 13 -0.47 -5.38 10.61
CA GLU A 13 0.18 -6.00 9.45
C GLU A 13 -0.04 -5.18 8.17
N GLN A 14 -1.23 -4.63 7.96
CA GLN A 14 -1.51 -3.81 6.79
C GLN A 14 -0.77 -2.47 6.85
N ILE A 15 -0.68 -1.85 8.02
CA ILE A 15 0.12 -0.63 8.23
C ILE A 15 1.57 -0.89 7.83
N LYS A 16 2.13 -2.01 8.25
CA LYS A 16 3.49 -2.43 7.89
C LYS A 16 3.62 -2.58 6.36
N ALA A 17 2.64 -3.21 5.72
CA ALA A 17 2.64 -3.41 4.27
C ALA A 17 2.59 -2.08 3.51
N GLU A 18 1.78 -1.11 3.96
CA GLU A 18 1.70 0.22 3.33
C GLU A 18 3.00 1.00 3.50
N MET A 19 3.63 0.91 4.67
CA MET A 19 4.92 1.55 4.91
C MET A 19 6.03 0.90 4.07
N TRP A 20 6.00 -0.41 3.93
CA TRP A 20 6.93 -1.11 3.05
C TRP A 20 6.75 -0.66 1.60
N SER A 21 5.50 -0.51 1.16
CA SER A 21 5.18 0.01 -0.17
C SER A 21 5.74 1.42 -0.38
N ALA A 22 5.60 2.30 0.61
CA ALA A 22 6.18 3.64 0.54
C ALA A 22 7.70 3.59 0.37
N ASN A 23 8.38 2.72 1.10
CA ASN A 23 9.83 2.53 0.97
C ASN A 23 10.20 1.96 -0.40
N LEU A 24 9.41 1.03 -0.93
CA LEU A 24 9.62 0.49 -2.27
C LEU A 24 9.56 1.60 -3.32
N TYR A 25 8.52 2.43 -3.28
CA TYR A 25 8.38 3.54 -4.23
C TYR A 25 9.48 4.58 -4.06
N SER A 26 9.91 4.85 -2.83
CA SER A 26 11.05 5.74 -2.57
C SER A 26 12.34 5.17 -3.20
N SER A 27 12.55 3.85 -3.08
CA SER A 27 13.70 3.18 -3.70
C SER A 27 13.64 3.27 -5.23
N MET A 28 12.46 3.09 -5.82
CA MET A 28 12.25 3.24 -7.26
C MET A 28 12.52 4.68 -7.71
N ALA A 29 12.14 5.67 -6.89
CA ALA A 29 12.42 7.09 -7.18
C ALA A 29 13.93 7.35 -7.24
N ILE A 30 14.69 6.77 -6.31
CA ILE A 30 16.15 6.88 -6.30
C ILE A 30 16.75 6.28 -7.59
N TYR A 31 16.27 5.12 -7.99
CA TYR A 31 16.68 4.47 -9.23
C TYR A 31 16.49 5.41 -10.44
N PHE A 32 15.30 6.00 -10.58
CA PHE A 32 15.02 6.92 -11.69
C PHE A 32 15.82 8.21 -11.60
N GLN A 33 16.04 8.75 -10.40
CA GLN A 33 16.90 9.92 -10.21
C GLN A 33 18.32 9.64 -10.68
N SER A 34 18.86 8.46 -10.37
CA SER A 34 20.21 8.09 -10.78
C SER A 34 20.34 7.95 -12.30
N MET A 35 19.24 7.72 -13.00
CA MET A 35 19.20 7.63 -14.47
C MET A 35 18.84 8.95 -15.14
N GLY A 36 18.58 10.01 -14.38
CA GLY A 36 18.17 11.29 -14.94
C GLY A 36 16.73 11.32 -15.47
N LEU A 37 15.90 10.35 -15.09
CA LEU A 37 14.50 10.26 -15.51
C LEU A 37 13.59 10.97 -14.50
N ALA A 38 13.59 12.29 -14.52
CA ALA A 38 12.93 13.14 -13.53
C ALA A 38 11.42 12.92 -13.45
N GLY A 39 10.74 12.71 -14.56
CA GLY A 39 9.29 12.47 -14.57
C GLY A 39 8.90 11.18 -13.88
N CYS A 40 9.64 10.11 -14.14
CA CYS A 40 9.42 8.82 -13.48
C CYS A 40 9.74 8.91 -11.99
N ALA A 41 10.81 9.60 -11.62
CA ALA A 41 11.17 9.81 -10.22
C ALA A 41 10.07 10.56 -9.47
N HIS A 42 9.50 11.60 -10.08
CA HIS A 42 8.40 12.38 -9.50
C HIS A 42 7.16 11.52 -9.28
N TRP A 43 6.80 10.71 -10.26
CA TRP A 43 5.67 9.78 -10.15
C TRP A 43 5.84 8.84 -8.97
N MET A 44 7.03 8.28 -8.80
CA MET A 44 7.34 7.37 -7.69
C MET A 44 7.29 8.07 -6.33
N LYS A 45 7.76 9.31 -6.25
CA LYS A 45 7.69 10.09 -4.99
C LYS A 45 6.24 10.33 -4.59
N LYS A 46 5.37 10.63 -5.54
CA LYS A 46 3.94 10.81 -5.28
C LYS A 46 3.30 9.52 -4.77
N GLN A 47 3.65 8.39 -5.38
CA GLN A 47 3.18 7.08 -4.93
C GLN A 47 3.64 6.79 -3.49
N ALA A 48 4.89 7.11 -3.16
CA ALA A 48 5.40 6.92 -1.80
C ALA A 48 4.60 7.74 -0.78
N GLU A 49 4.29 9.00 -1.11
CA GLU A 49 3.46 9.86 -0.25
C GLU A 49 2.06 9.30 -0.05
N GLU A 50 1.44 8.81 -1.12
CA GLU A 50 0.10 8.21 -1.06
C GLU A 50 0.08 6.97 -0.15
N GLU A 51 1.10 6.12 -0.22
CA GLU A 51 1.19 4.93 0.64
C GLU A 51 1.30 5.30 2.11
N LEU A 52 2.01 6.38 2.45
CA LEU A 52 2.08 6.88 3.81
C LEU A 52 0.72 7.43 4.27
N GLU A 53 -0.02 8.07 3.38
CA GLU A 53 -1.40 8.52 3.68
C GLU A 53 -2.31 7.33 3.96
N HIS A 54 -2.18 6.24 3.19
CA HIS A 54 -2.91 5.00 3.43
C HIS A 54 -2.61 4.43 4.82
N ALA A 55 -1.33 4.37 5.18
CA ALA A 55 -0.92 3.91 6.50
C ALA A 55 -1.53 4.78 7.60
N ASN A 56 -1.50 6.10 7.44
CA ASN A 56 -2.06 7.03 8.41
C ASN A 56 -3.57 6.87 8.57
N LYS A 57 -4.30 6.65 7.48
CA LYS A 57 -5.75 6.37 7.55
C LYS A 57 -6.04 5.13 8.38
N LEU A 58 -5.29 4.07 8.17
CA LEU A 58 -5.44 2.83 8.92
C LEU A 58 -5.14 3.04 10.40
N ILE A 59 -4.07 3.76 10.72
CA ILE A 59 -3.69 4.08 12.10
C ILE A 59 -4.79 4.86 12.81
N GLU A 60 -5.26 5.95 12.18
CA GLU A 60 -6.29 6.80 12.76
C GLU A 60 -7.59 6.05 13.03
N PHE A 61 -8.03 5.27 12.07
CA PHE A 61 -9.24 4.47 12.23
C PHE A 61 -9.07 3.43 13.35
N GLY A 62 -7.96 2.72 13.36
CA GLY A 62 -7.66 1.71 14.37
C GLY A 62 -7.63 2.30 15.78
N VAL A 63 -6.98 3.45 15.96
CA VAL A 63 -6.94 4.18 17.24
C VAL A 63 -8.35 4.59 17.66
N THR A 64 -9.13 5.17 16.75
CA THR A 64 -10.51 5.60 17.01
C THR A 64 -11.37 4.42 17.48
N ARG A 65 -11.15 3.23 16.94
CA ARG A 65 -11.89 2.04 17.29
C ARG A 65 -11.33 1.31 18.53
N GLY A 66 -10.35 1.88 19.19
CA GLY A 66 -9.76 1.34 20.42
C GLY A 66 -8.76 0.21 20.20
N GLY A 67 -8.26 0.07 18.99
CA GLY A 67 -7.19 -0.87 18.66
C GLY A 67 -5.82 -0.34 19.09
N GLU A 68 -4.93 -1.24 19.46
CA GLU A 68 -3.56 -0.89 19.82
C GLU A 68 -2.68 -0.89 18.58
N MET A 69 -2.59 0.27 17.92
CA MET A 69 -1.82 0.42 16.68
C MET A 69 -0.34 0.61 17.00
N LYS A 70 0.52 -0.05 16.24
CA LYS A 70 1.99 -0.02 16.44
C LYS A 70 2.72 0.03 15.11
N ILE A 71 3.89 0.64 15.12
CA ILE A 71 4.80 0.61 13.97
C ILE A 71 5.73 -0.57 14.16
N SER A 72 5.64 -1.54 13.27
CA SER A 72 6.53 -2.70 13.24
C SER A 72 7.83 -2.37 12.49
N PRO A 73 8.91 -3.11 12.71
CA PRO A 73 10.09 -3.00 11.85
C PRO A 73 9.71 -3.24 10.39
N ILE A 74 10.21 -2.40 9.49
CA ILE A 74 9.92 -2.48 8.07
C ILE A 74 11.07 -3.19 7.36
N ASP A 75 10.76 -4.26 6.64
CA ASP A 75 11.76 -5.05 5.94
C ASP A 75 12.42 -4.23 4.82
N ALA A 76 13.63 -4.62 4.43
CA ALA A 76 14.35 -3.98 3.35
C ALA A 76 13.59 -4.11 2.02
N VAL A 77 13.76 -3.10 1.15
CA VAL A 77 13.17 -3.09 -0.18
C VAL A 77 14.26 -3.28 -1.24
N PRO A 78 13.90 -3.77 -2.44
CA PRO A 78 14.85 -3.84 -3.54
C PRO A 78 15.40 -2.46 -3.90
N GLY A 79 16.64 -2.41 -4.36
CA GLY A 79 17.31 -1.16 -4.75
C GLY A 79 17.77 -1.13 -6.20
N THR A 80 17.59 -2.22 -6.95
CA THR A 80 18.06 -2.32 -8.33
C THR A 80 17.05 -3.00 -9.24
N TRP A 81 17.00 -2.56 -10.48
CA TRP A 81 16.18 -3.15 -11.55
C TRP A 81 17.01 -3.14 -12.84
N ALA A 82 16.71 -4.06 -13.76
CA ALA A 82 17.45 -4.21 -14.99
C ALA A 82 17.26 -3.00 -15.95
N GLU A 83 16.02 -2.46 -15.99
CA GLU A 83 15.64 -1.36 -16.89
C GLU A 83 14.36 -0.69 -16.40
N PRO A 84 14.02 0.52 -16.89
CA PRO A 84 12.79 1.23 -16.47
C PRO A 84 11.50 0.41 -16.60
N LYS A 85 11.35 -0.34 -17.68
CA LYS A 85 10.18 -1.20 -17.87
C LYS A 85 10.03 -2.21 -16.74
N ALA A 86 11.13 -2.79 -16.28
CA ALA A 86 11.13 -3.77 -15.18
C ALA A 86 10.62 -3.15 -13.88
N VAL A 87 10.89 -1.86 -13.64
CA VAL A 87 10.36 -1.15 -12.48
C VAL A 87 8.84 -1.10 -12.55
N PHE A 88 8.26 -0.69 -13.68
CA PHE A 88 6.80 -0.59 -13.83
C PHE A 88 6.12 -1.95 -13.88
N GLU A 89 6.77 -2.98 -14.39
CA GLU A 89 6.27 -4.37 -14.25
C GLU A 89 6.18 -4.76 -12.78
N HIS A 90 7.19 -4.39 -11.99
CA HIS A 90 7.19 -4.61 -10.55
C HIS A 90 6.08 -3.82 -9.85
N VAL A 91 5.86 -2.56 -10.24
CA VAL A 91 4.76 -1.74 -9.71
C VAL A 91 3.41 -2.43 -9.91
N TYR A 92 3.12 -2.87 -11.13
CA TYR A 92 1.86 -3.52 -11.42
C TYR A 92 1.67 -4.80 -10.58
N LYS A 93 2.68 -5.63 -10.56
CA LYS A 93 2.66 -6.88 -9.77
C LYS A 93 2.47 -6.60 -8.28
N HIS A 94 3.15 -5.56 -7.78
CA HIS A 94 3.04 -5.14 -6.39
C HIS A 94 1.64 -4.65 -6.06
N GLU A 95 1.04 -3.82 -6.91
CA GLU A 95 -0.32 -3.33 -6.69
C GLU A 95 -1.34 -4.46 -6.68
N CYS A 96 -1.19 -5.46 -7.55
CA CYS A 96 -2.04 -6.66 -7.51
C CYS A 96 -1.89 -7.40 -6.18
N HIS A 97 -0.67 -7.48 -5.64
CA HIS A 97 -0.43 -8.07 -4.34
C HIS A 97 -1.09 -7.27 -3.21
N VAL A 98 -0.98 -5.94 -3.24
CA VAL A 98 -1.63 -5.07 -2.25
C VAL A 98 -3.15 -5.23 -2.31
N SER A 99 -3.73 -5.36 -3.51
CA SER A 99 -5.16 -5.63 -3.66
C SER A 99 -5.58 -6.91 -2.94
N GLU A 100 -4.78 -7.97 -3.04
CA GLU A 100 -5.03 -9.22 -2.31
C GLU A 100 -4.97 -9.02 -0.80
N LEU A 101 -4.00 -8.22 -0.31
CA LEU A 101 -3.88 -7.92 1.11
C LEU A 101 -5.10 -7.15 1.62
N ILE A 102 -5.59 -6.18 0.86
CA ILE A 102 -6.80 -5.42 1.21
C ILE A 102 -8.04 -6.33 1.21
N ASP A 103 -8.16 -7.21 0.22
CA ASP A 103 -9.27 -8.17 0.17
C ASP A 103 -9.24 -9.09 1.39
N ASN A 104 -8.06 -9.57 1.77
CA ASN A 104 -7.91 -10.41 2.95
C ASN A 104 -8.28 -9.65 4.24
N LEU A 105 -7.93 -8.37 4.32
CA LEU A 105 -8.28 -7.52 5.46
C LEU A 105 -9.80 -7.33 5.54
N MET A 106 -10.46 -7.12 4.40
CA MET A 106 -11.92 -7.07 4.30
C MET A 106 -12.54 -8.37 4.80
N ASP A 107 -11.97 -9.52 4.42
CA ASP A 107 -12.45 -10.82 4.85
C ASP A 107 -12.37 -10.98 6.38
N VAL A 108 -11.32 -10.45 7.00
CA VAL A 108 -11.20 -10.44 8.47
C VAL A 108 -12.33 -9.59 9.08
N ALA A 109 -12.59 -8.40 8.52
CA ALA A 109 -13.65 -7.52 8.99
C ALA A 109 -15.03 -8.19 8.88
N ILE A 110 -15.27 -8.93 7.81
CA ILE A 110 -16.49 -9.69 7.59
C ILE A 110 -16.60 -10.80 8.63
N ALA A 111 -15.54 -11.57 8.83
CA ALA A 111 -15.51 -12.68 9.80
C ALA A 111 -15.73 -12.20 11.21
N GLU A 112 -15.25 -11.02 11.58
CA GLU A 112 -15.45 -10.40 12.89
C GLU A 112 -16.79 -9.66 12.98
N ASN A 113 -17.59 -9.68 11.93
CA ASN A 113 -18.88 -9.00 11.85
C ASN A 113 -18.80 -7.51 12.20
N ASP A 114 -17.72 -6.86 11.81
CA ASP A 114 -17.46 -5.44 12.07
C ASP A 114 -17.84 -4.59 10.86
N LYS A 115 -19.08 -4.12 10.88
CA LYS A 115 -19.65 -3.37 9.76
C LYS A 115 -18.98 -2.01 9.53
N ALA A 116 -18.61 -1.33 10.61
CA ALA A 116 -17.93 -0.03 10.51
C ALA A 116 -16.56 -0.18 9.82
N THR A 117 -15.85 -1.25 10.14
CA THR A 117 -14.57 -1.55 9.50
C THR A 117 -14.76 -1.91 8.02
N GLN A 118 -15.80 -2.69 7.71
CA GLN A 118 -16.13 -3.01 6.31
C GLN A 118 -16.37 -1.74 5.49
N GLU A 119 -17.14 -0.79 6.03
CA GLU A 119 -17.41 0.48 5.35
C GLU A 119 -16.12 1.31 5.18
N PHE A 120 -15.29 1.37 6.20
CA PHE A 120 -14.00 2.05 6.11
C PHE A 120 -13.11 1.45 5.01
N LEU A 121 -13.05 0.13 4.94
CA LEU A 121 -12.19 -0.57 3.98
C LEU A 121 -12.66 -0.49 2.54
N ARG A 122 -13.93 -0.12 2.29
CA ARG A 122 -14.43 0.07 0.92
C ARG A 122 -13.60 1.08 0.15
N TRP A 123 -13.16 2.13 0.82
CA TRP A 123 -12.30 3.12 0.19
C TRP A 123 -11.03 2.48 -0.37
N PHE A 124 -10.40 1.59 0.42
CA PHE A 124 -9.18 0.88 0.02
C PHE A 124 -9.44 -0.08 -1.14
N VAL A 125 -10.56 -0.79 -1.11
CA VAL A 125 -10.96 -1.69 -2.20
C VAL A 125 -11.08 -0.91 -3.51
N ASN A 126 -11.77 0.22 -3.49
CA ASN A 126 -11.95 1.08 -4.66
C ASN A 126 -10.65 1.71 -5.10
N GLU A 127 -9.82 2.16 -4.16
CA GLU A 127 -8.50 2.74 -4.44
C GLU A 127 -7.60 1.75 -5.16
N GLN A 128 -7.62 0.48 -4.77
CA GLN A 128 -6.80 -0.55 -5.41
C GLN A 128 -7.20 -0.80 -6.87
N VAL A 129 -8.47 -0.65 -7.22
CA VAL A 129 -8.91 -0.73 -8.63
C VAL A 129 -8.21 0.37 -9.44
N GLU A 130 -8.19 1.61 -8.91
CA GLU A 130 -7.51 2.74 -9.55
C GLU A 130 -5.99 2.55 -9.61
N GLU A 131 -5.38 2.05 -8.54
CA GLU A 131 -3.93 1.82 -8.49
C GLU A 131 -3.49 0.79 -9.53
N GLU A 132 -4.23 -0.30 -9.70
CA GLU A 132 -3.94 -1.29 -10.73
C GLU A 132 -4.12 -0.72 -12.13
N GLU A 133 -5.19 0.04 -12.34
CA GLU A 133 -5.46 0.69 -13.63
C GLU A 133 -4.37 1.67 -14.01
N ASN A 134 -3.95 2.52 -13.07
CA ASN A 134 -2.89 3.50 -13.29
C ASN A 134 -1.54 2.82 -13.61
N ALA A 135 -1.21 1.77 -12.87
CA ALA A 135 0.03 1.01 -13.11
C ALA A 135 0.01 0.35 -14.49
N GLN A 136 -1.12 -0.26 -14.87
CA GLN A 136 -1.25 -0.89 -16.18
C GLN A 136 -1.17 0.15 -17.31
N ALA A 137 -1.79 1.31 -17.13
CA ALA A 137 -1.78 2.37 -18.13
C ALA A 137 -0.36 2.87 -18.45
N ILE A 138 0.50 2.96 -17.43
CA ILE A 138 1.90 3.33 -17.63
C ILE A 138 2.66 2.20 -18.29
N LEU A 139 2.48 0.97 -17.83
CA LEU A 139 3.14 -0.19 -18.38
C LEU A 139 2.82 -0.37 -19.87
N ASP A 140 1.60 -0.08 -20.28
CA ASP A 140 1.14 -0.16 -21.67
C ASP A 140 1.90 0.81 -22.61
N LYS A 141 2.55 1.83 -22.06
CA LYS A 141 3.34 2.79 -22.84
C LYS A 141 4.75 2.31 -23.18
N PHE A 142 5.15 1.22 -22.57
CA PHE A 142 6.46 0.59 -22.87
C PHE A 142 6.36 -0.48 -24.01
#